data_739a37cb2551293e44622105a9166b8e
#
_entry.id   739a37cb2551293e44622105a9166b8e
#
_cell.length_a   1.000
_cell.length_b   1.000
_cell.length_c   1.000
_cell.angle_alpha   90.00
_cell.angle_beta   90.00
_cell.angle_gamma   90.00
#
_symmetry.space_group_name_H-M   'P 1'
#
loop_
_entity.id
_entity.type
_entity.pdbx_description
1 polymer ?
#
loop_
_entity_poly.entity_id
_entity_poly.type
_entity_poly.pdbx_seq_one_letter_code
_entity_poly.pdbx_strand_id
1 'polypeptide(L)'
;ENAMDKDEALAKQLPYNEMAKFGWIPETRDSKEKVMNLRKYFEVVELSLLENKQITRIACRRLAVTEKGDFALLAWVQEAKIKARNIETSPINMKELIRIIPEIRTMTVLKPKEFCPKIKRMLAECGIALVFLSHLKGSFLQGASFMDGNKIVVGLTARGKDADKFWFSLFHELAHIILGHTGQMDGTTDQDEKD
;
A
#
# COMPACT_ATOMS: atom_id res chain seq x y z
N GLU A 1 12.12 29.73 -11.80
CA GLU A 1 12.41 28.27 -11.81
C GLU A 1 11.24 27.57 -12.47
N ASN A 2 11.51 26.80 -13.54
CA ASN A 2 10.46 26.17 -14.34
C ASN A 2 9.87 24.99 -13.52
N ALA A 3 8.55 24.72 -13.61
CA ALA A 3 7.89 23.62 -12.95
C ALA A 3 8.55 22.25 -13.24
N MET A 4 9.13 22.11 -14.44
CA MET A 4 9.88 20.91 -14.83
C MET A 4 11.16 20.72 -14.01
N ASP A 5 11.90 21.81 -13.74
CA ASP A 5 13.16 21.74 -12.98
C ASP A 5 12.92 21.34 -11.53
N LYS A 6 11.81 21.80 -10.93
CA LYS A 6 11.36 21.39 -9.59
C LYS A 6 10.99 19.92 -9.57
N ASP A 7 10.23 19.47 -10.55
CA ASP A 7 9.82 18.08 -10.65
C ASP A 7 11.00 17.13 -10.91
N GLU A 8 12.03 17.55 -11.66
CA GLU A 8 13.24 16.77 -11.81
C GLU A 8 14.01 16.62 -10.48
N ALA A 9 14.01 17.66 -9.65
CA ALA A 9 14.60 17.60 -8.32
C ALA A 9 13.84 16.64 -7.39
N LEU A 10 12.49 16.66 -7.44
CA LEU A 10 11.62 15.76 -6.67
C LEU A 10 11.72 14.31 -7.17
N ALA A 11 11.80 14.12 -8.48
CA ALA A 11 11.93 12.79 -9.08
C ALA A 11 13.21 12.05 -8.59
N LYS A 12 14.28 12.77 -8.22
CA LYS A 12 15.50 12.18 -7.63
C LYS A 12 15.29 11.67 -6.21
N GLN A 13 14.27 12.14 -5.50
CA GLN A 13 13.95 11.72 -4.14
C GLN A 13 13.02 10.50 -4.13
N LEU A 14 12.32 10.26 -5.23
CA LEU A 14 11.44 9.10 -5.40
C LEU A 14 12.25 7.83 -5.74
N PRO A 15 11.86 6.65 -5.28
CA PRO A 15 12.57 5.39 -5.51
C PRO A 15 12.32 4.84 -6.92
N TYR A 16 12.52 5.68 -7.97
CA TYR A 16 12.17 5.38 -9.35
C TYR A 16 12.71 4.05 -9.85
N ASN A 17 14.02 3.80 -9.64
CA ASN A 17 14.66 2.60 -10.18
C ASN A 17 14.12 1.32 -9.54
N GLU A 18 13.75 1.37 -8.26
CA GLU A 18 13.16 0.24 -7.57
C GLU A 18 11.71 0.00 -8.01
N MET A 19 10.93 1.07 -8.18
CA MET A 19 9.58 1.02 -8.76
C MET A 19 9.61 0.43 -10.18
N ALA A 20 10.56 0.84 -11.00
CA ALA A 20 10.75 0.30 -12.36
C ALA A 20 11.13 -1.18 -12.33
N LYS A 21 12.03 -1.59 -11.42
CA LYS A 21 12.40 -3.00 -11.21
C LYS A 21 11.20 -3.86 -10.82
N PHE A 22 10.23 -3.32 -10.09
CA PHE A 22 8.99 -4.01 -9.75
C PHE A 22 7.95 -3.97 -10.89
N GLY A 23 8.24 -3.27 -11.98
CA GLY A 23 7.30 -3.11 -13.09
C GLY A 23 6.15 -2.13 -12.82
N TRP A 24 6.27 -1.29 -11.79
CA TRP A 24 5.24 -0.28 -11.46
C TRP A 24 5.25 0.89 -12.45
N ILE A 25 6.42 1.25 -12.95
CA ILE A 25 6.64 2.29 -13.95
C ILE A 25 7.64 1.82 -15.00
N PRO A 26 7.66 2.42 -16.21
CA PRO A 26 8.65 2.08 -17.24
C PRO A 26 10.09 2.37 -16.79
N GLU A 27 11.04 1.54 -17.23
CA GLU A 27 12.46 1.81 -17.02
C GLU A 27 12.95 2.86 -18.02
N THR A 28 13.63 3.90 -17.53
CA THR A 28 14.28 4.92 -18.36
C THR A 28 15.45 5.57 -17.62
N ARG A 29 16.40 6.14 -18.40
CA ARG A 29 17.51 6.94 -17.87
C ARG A 29 17.29 8.44 -18.09
N ASP A 30 16.35 8.82 -18.93
CA ASP A 30 16.02 10.21 -19.23
C ASP A 30 15.28 10.88 -18.06
N SER A 31 15.78 12.04 -17.60
CA SER A 31 15.21 12.75 -16.44
C SER A 31 13.78 13.25 -16.69
N LYS A 32 13.52 13.76 -17.90
CA LYS A 32 12.21 14.30 -18.25
C LYS A 32 11.19 13.19 -18.41
N GLU A 33 11.61 12.07 -19.00
CA GLU A 33 10.76 10.89 -19.12
C GLU A 33 10.42 10.32 -17.74
N LYS A 34 11.39 10.30 -16.80
CA LYS A 34 11.11 9.93 -15.39
C LYS A 34 10.03 10.80 -14.77
N VAL A 35 10.11 12.12 -14.94
CA VAL A 35 9.09 13.05 -14.44
C VAL A 35 7.72 12.73 -15.04
N MET A 36 7.64 12.53 -16.35
CA MET A 36 6.38 12.23 -17.04
C MET A 36 5.77 10.91 -16.55
N ASN A 37 6.60 9.87 -16.38
CA ASN A 37 6.16 8.58 -15.87
C ASN A 37 5.67 8.69 -14.41
N LEU A 38 6.33 9.47 -13.57
CA LEU A 38 5.91 9.70 -12.19
C LEU A 38 4.62 10.51 -12.09
N ARG A 39 4.47 11.57 -12.89
CA ARG A 39 3.21 12.34 -12.97
C ARG A 39 2.04 11.45 -13.35
N LYS A 40 2.24 10.59 -14.36
CA LYS A 40 1.23 9.62 -14.79
C LYS A 40 0.91 8.61 -13.69
N TYR A 41 1.94 8.07 -13.03
CA TYR A 41 1.79 7.08 -11.97
C TYR A 41 1.02 7.63 -10.77
N PHE A 42 1.36 8.84 -10.31
CA PHE A 42 0.68 9.50 -9.20
C PHE A 42 -0.59 10.24 -9.60
N GLU A 43 -0.90 10.29 -10.91
CA GLU A 43 -2.09 10.97 -11.44
C GLU A 43 -2.12 12.47 -11.08
N VAL A 44 -0.96 13.11 -11.13
CA VAL A 44 -0.78 14.55 -10.82
C VAL A 44 -0.21 15.31 -12.00
N VAL A 45 -0.55 16.60 -12.10
CA VAL A 45 -0.01 17.48 -13.14
C VAL A 45 1.41 17.95 -12.83
N GLU A 46 1.77 18.02 -11.55
CA GLU A 46 3.10 18.40 -11.04
C GLU A 46 3.44 17.55 -9.81
N LEU A 47 4.70 17.12 -9.69
CA LEU A 47 5.16 16.32 -8.56
C LEU A 47 5.19 17.11 -7.24
N SER A 48 5.29 18.44 -7.32
CA SER A 48 5.20 19.34 -6.16
C SER A 48 3.92 19.17 -5.36
N LEU A 49 2.83 18.68 -5.98
CA LEU A 49 1.57 18.36 -5.29
C LEU A 49 1.76 17.23 -4.26
N LEU A 50 2.75 16.35 -4.44
CA LEU A 50 3.04 15.28 -3.49
C LEU A 50 3.66 15.80 -2.18
N GLU A 51 4.26 16.99 -2.19
CA GLU A 51 4.80 17.65 -0.98
C GLU A 51 3.70 18.28 -0.11
N ASN A 52 2.48 18.39 -0.63
CA ASN A 52 1.38 18.95 0.13
C ASN A 52 0.98 17.98 1.26
N LYS A 53 1.37 18.35 2.50
CA LYS A 53 1.09 17.56 3.72
C LYS A 53 -0.40 17.24 3.93
N GLN A 54 -1.32 18.04 3.39
CA GLN A 54 -2.75 17.73 3.44
C GLN A 54 -3.13 16.60 2.50
N ILE A 55 -2.59 16.59 1.28
CA ILE A 55 -2.82 15.51 0.30
C ILE A 55 -2.20 14.21 0.83
N THR A 56 -0.97 14.29 1.35
CA THR A 56 -0.28 13.17 1.97
C THR A 56 -1.03 12.66 3.22
N ARG A 57 -1.59 13.55 4.05
CA ARG A 57 -2.41 13.15 5.21
C ARG A 57 -3.75 12.52 4.84
N ILE A 58 -4.34 12.91 3.73
CA ILE A 58 -5.58 12.27 3.20
C ILE A 58 -5.25 10.87 2.67
N ALA A 59 -4.10 10.72 2.03
CA ALA A 59 -3.62 9.43 1.54
C ALA A 59 -3.08 8.53 2.66
N CYS A 60 -2.50 9.13 3.72
CA CYS A 60 -1.77 8.46 4.78
C CYS A 60 -2.13 9.07 6.14
N ARG A 61 -3.37 8.90 6.61
CA ARG A 61 -3.74 9.39 7.95
C ARG A 61 -2.91 8.67 9.01
N ARG A 62 -1.97 9.42 9.64
CA ARG A 62 -1.23 9.11 10.87
C ARG A 62 0.07 8.30 10.77
N LEU A 63 0.99 8.69 9.90
CA LEU A 63 2.38 8.33 10.17
C LEU A 63 3.14 9.56 10.66
N ALA A 64 3.87 9.41 11.76
CA ALA A 64 4.96 10.30 12.12
C ALA A 64 6.12 9.98 11.17
N VAL A 65 6.02 10.47 9.92
CA VAL A 65 6.97 10.12 8.85
C VAL A 65 8.05 11.18 8.76
N THR A 66 9.29 10.76 8.72
CA THR A 66 10.44 11.62 8.43
C THR A 66 10.43 11.98 6.95
N GLU A 67 10.88 13.19 6.59
CA GLU A 67 10.79 13.76 5.23
C GLU A 67 11.27 12.83 4.10
N LYS A 68 12.25 11.95 4.33
CA LYS A 68 12.74 10.99 3.34
C LYS A 68 11.91 9.72 3.16
N GLY A 69 11.09 9.36 4.14
CA GLY A 69 10.24 8.17 4.07
C GLY A 69 8.91 8.40 3.34
N ASP A 70 8.48 9.65 3.22
CA ASP A 70 7.16 10.00 2.70
C ASP A 70 6.96 9.60 1.24
N PHE A 71 7.96 9.78 0.39
CA PHE A 71 7.84 9.47 -1.04
C PHE A 71 7.80 7.96 -1.33
N ALA A 72 8.57 7.16 -0.61
CA ALA A 72 8.51 5.70 -0.73
C ALA A 72 7.15 5.17 -0.25
N LEU A 73 6.66 5.73 0.85
CA LEU A 73 5.33 5.43 1.38
C LEU A 73 4.23 5.80 0.38
N LEU A 74 4.27 7.01 -0.19
CA LEU A 74 3.32 7.46 -1.20
C LEU A 74 3.33 6.55 -2.43
N ALA A 75 4.50 6.14 -2.91
CA ALA A 75 4.64 5.22 -4.04
C ALA A 75 4.01 3.86 -3.71
N TRP A 76 4.23 3.33 -2.53
CA TRP A 76 3.66 2.06 -2.09
C TRP A 76 2.13 2.11 -1.99
N VAL A 77 1.58 3.17 -1.39
CA VAL A 77 0.13 3.38 -1.28
C VAL A 77 -0.51 3.55 -2.65
N GLN A 78 0.13 4.30 -3.55
CA GLN A 78 -0.37 4.48 -4.92
C GLN A 78 -0.43 3.15 -5.67
N GLU A 79 0.59 2.31 -5.53
CA GLU A 79 0.57 0.97 -6.14
C GLU A 79 -0.53 0.09 -5.56
N ALA A 80 -0.75 0.15 -4.25
CA ALA A 80 -1.86 -0.57 -3.62
C ALA A 80 -3.22 -0.14 -4.21
N LYS A 81 -3.43 1.16 -4.41
CA LYS A 81 -4.65 1.69 -5.07
C LYS A 81 -4.77 1.19 -6.51
N ILE A 82 -3.70 1.28 -7.30
CA ILE A 82 -3.70 0.84 -8.71
C ILE A 82 -4.07 -0.63 -8.80
N LYS A 83 -3.47 -1.48 -7.98
CA LYS A 83 -3.79 -2.92 -7.94
C LYS A 83 -5.22 -3.18 -7.49
N ALA A 84 -5.70 -2.48 -6.49
CA ALA A 84 -7.04 -2.64 -5.95
C ALA A 84 -8.15 -2.24 -6.93
N ARG A 85 -7.88 -1.32 -7.85
CA ARG A 85 -8.85 -0.92 -8.90
C ARG A 85 -9.28 -2.07 -9.79
N ASN A 86 -8.40 -3.05 -10.00
CA ASN A 86 -8.69 -4.24 -10.81
C ASN A 86 -9.42 -5.35 -10.03
N ILE A 87 -9.73 -5.13 -8.76
CA ILE A 87 -10.44 -6.09 -7.91
C ILE A 87 -11.89 -5.63 -7.75
N GLU A 88 -12.82 -6.40 -8.30
CA GLU A 88 -14.24 -6.17 -8.05
C GLU A 88 -14.58 -6.59 -6.62
N THR A 89 -15.35 -5.75 -5.93
CA THR A 89 -15.80 -6.00 -4.56
C THR A 89 -17.29 -5.77 -4.43
N SER A 90 -17.91 -6.53 -3.53
CA SER A 90 -19.26 -6.23 -3.05
C SER A 90 -19.28 -4.94 -2.21
N PRO A 91 -20.45 -4.36 -1.91
CA PRO A 91 -20.52 -3.28 -0.92
C PRO A 91 -19.92 -3.67 0.42
N ILE A 92 -19.35 -2.69 1.12
CA ILE A 92 -18.73 -2.91 2.44
C ILE A 92 -19.76 -3.49 3.41
N ASN A 93 -19.42 -4.64 4.02
CA ASN A 93 -20.25 -5.35 4.98
C ASN A 93 -19.45 -5.79 6.20
N MET A 94 -19.46 -4.97 7.26
CA MET A 94 -18.73 -5.25 8.51
C MET A 94 -19.27 -6.46 9.26
N LYS A 95 -20.57 -6.73 9.20
CA LYS A 95 -21.18 -7.90 9.87
C LYS A 95 -20.66 -9.19 9.24
N GLU A 96 -20.60 -9.21 7.91
CA GLU A 96 -20.07 -10.34 7.17
C GLU A 96 -18.56 -10.51 7.42
N LEU A 97 -17.78 -9.41 7.45
CA LEU A 97 -16.36 -9.45 7.79
C LEU A 97 -16.13 -10.11 9.15
N ILE A 98 -16.85 -9.69 10.19
CA ILE A 98 -16.74 -10.27 11.53
C ILE A 98 -17.10 -11.77 11.50
N ARG A 99 -18.13 -12.14 10.75
CA ARG A 99 -18.60 -13.53 10.64
C ARG A 99 -17.55 -14.46 10.04
N ILE A 100 -16.78 -13.99 9.05
CA ILE A 100 -15.77 -14.82 8.35
C ILE A 100 -14.42 -14.90 9.06
N ILE A 101 -14.14 -14.06 10.06
CA ILE A 101 -12.85 -14.08 10.78
C ILE A 101 -12.48 -15.48 11.32
N PRO A 102 -13.38 -16.23 11.99
CA PRO A 102 -13.06 -17.57 12.45
C PRO A 102 -12.69 -18.53 11.31
N GLU A 103 -13.35 -18.41 10.15
CA GLU A 103 -13.01 -19.21 8.97
C GLU A 103 -11.63 -18.85 8.42
N ILE A 104 -11.29 -17.54 8.32
CA ILE A 104 -9.95 -17.10 7.92
C ILE A 104 -8.89 -17.67 8.86
N ARG A 105 -9.14 -17.71 10.16
CA ARG A 105 -8.20 -18.29 11.13
C ARG A 105 -7.91 -19.78 10.89
N THR A 106 -8.87 -20.54 10.39
CA THR A 106 -8.62 -21.95 10.05
C THR A 106 -7.66 -22.14 8.88
N MET A 107 -7.45 -21.10 8.06
CA MET A 107 -6.56 -21.14 6.89
C MET A 107 -5.08 -20.96 7.25
N THR A 108 -4.75 -20.61 8.49
CA THR A 108 -3.36 -20.40 8.95
C THR A 108 -2.48 -21.64 8.80
N VAL A 109 -3.07 -22.81 8.72
CA VAL A 109 -2.36 -24.09 8.51
C VAL A 109 -2.21 -24.46 7.04
N LEU A 110 -2.82 -23.73 6.13
CA LEU A 110 -2.78 -23.97 4.69
C LEU A 110 -1.55 -23.33 4.05
N LYS A 111 -1.18 -23.83 2.86
CA LYS A 111 -0.11 -23.23 2.06
C LYS A 111 -0.59 -21.95 1.34
N PRO A 112 0.31 -20.98 1.04
CA PRO A 112 -0.06 -19.74 0.36
C PRO A 112 -0.84 -19.94 -0.93
N LYS A 113 -0.50 -20.94 -1.73
CA LYS A 113 -1.21 -21.27 -2.98
C LYS A 113 -2.69 -21.64 -2.76
N GLU A 114 -3.02 -22.17 -1.59
CA GLU A 114 -4.37 -22.60 -1.23
C GLU A 114 -5.17 -21.47 -0.60
N PHE A 115 -4.58 -20.76 0.37
CA PHE A 115 -5.32 -19.74 1.12
C PHE A 115 -5.40 -18.38 0.40
N CYS A 116 -4.37 -17.93 -0.31
CA CYS A 116 -4.36 -16.58 -0.91
C CYS A 116 -5.55 -16.31 -1.83
N PRO A 117 -5.88 -17.18 -2.81
CA PRO A 117 -7.04 -16.95 -3.66
C PRO A 117 -8.35 -16.95 -2.88
N LYS A 118 -8.47 -17.82 -1.87
CA LYS A 118 -9.68 -17.98 -1.06
C LYS A 118 -9.91 -16.73 -0.19
N ILE A 119 -8.88 -16.25 0.51
CA ILE A 119 -8.98 -15.04 1.34
C ILE A 119 -9.30 -13.82 0.49
N LYS A 120 -8.64 -13.63 -0.66
CA LYS A 120 -8.93 -12.51 -1.56
C LYS A 120 -10.40 -12.47 -1.95
N ARG A 121 -10.98 -13.62 -2.31
CA ARG A 121 -12.40 -13.72 -2.66
C ARG A 121 -13.31 -13.40 -1.48
N MET A 122 -13.05 -14.02 -0.32
CA MET A 122 -13.87 -13.81 0.88
C MET A 122 -13.87 -12.35 1.32
N LEU A 123 -12.71 -11.69 1.29
CA LEU A 123 -12.61 -10.27 1.63
C LEU A 123 -13.27 -9.38 0.58
N ALA A 124 -13.17 -9.71 -0.71
CA ALA A 124 -13.84 -8.98 -1.78
C ALA A 124 -15.37 -9.02 -1.63
N GLU A 125 -15.93 -10.14 -1.18
CA GLU A 125 -17.35 -10.29 -0.85
C GLU A 125 -17.79 -9.42 0.34
N CYS A 126 -16.82 -8.97 1.17
CA CYS A 126 -17.05 -8.01 2.26
C CYS A 126 -16.76 -6.55 1.90
N GLY A 127 -16.42 -6.26 0.64
CA GLY A 127 -16.06 -4.91 0.20
C GLY A 127 -14.59 -4.54 0.40
N ILE A 128 -13.71 -5.53 0.59
CA ILE A 128 -12.28 -5.33 0.86
C ILE A 128 -11.45 -5.89 -0.30
N ALA A 129 -10.64 -5.04 -0.92
CA ALA A 129 -9.65 -5.43 -1.92
C ALA A 129 -8.31 -5.72 -1.23
N LEU A 130 -7.93 -6.99 -1.17
CA LEU A 130 -6.63 -7.42 -0.64
C LEU A 130 -5.59 -7.46 -1.76
N VAL A 131 -4.50 -6.72 -1.60
CA VAL A 131 -3.38 -6.65 -2.54
C VAL A 131 -2.06 -6.98 -1.85
N PHE A 132 -1.16 -7.61 -2.59
CA PHE A 132 0.19 -7.91 -2.16
C PHE A 132 1.18 -7.06 -2.94
N LEU A 133 2.11 -6.43 -2.24
CA LEU A 133 3.12 -5.56 -2.82
C LEU A 133 4.52 -6.02 -2.45
N SER A 134 5.47 -5.75 -3.34
CA SER A 134 6.88 -5.90 -3.03
C SER A 134 7.29 -4.89 -1.94
N HIS A 135 8.24 -5.29 -1.12
CA HIS A 135 8.83 -4.36 -0.16
C HIS A 135 9.59 -3.25 -0.90
N LEU A 136 9.14 -2.03 -0.72
CA LEU A 136 9.82 -0.84 -1.24
C LEU A 136 10.71 -0.25 -0.14
N LYS A 137 12.01 -0.17 -0.41
CA LYS A 137 12.98 0.35 0.55
C LYS A 137 12.59 1.77 0.99
N GLY A 138 12.56 1.99 2.29
CA GLY A 138 12.19 3.28 2.89
C GLY A 138 10.68 3.47 3.10
N SER A 139 9.82 2.56 2.64
CA SER A 139 8.38 2.64 2.95
C SER A 139 8.06 2.24 4.40
N PHE A 140 8.88 1.39 5.00
CA PHE A 140 8.72 0.86 6.37
C PHE A 140 7.34 0.23 6.66
N LEU A 141 6.56 -0.10 5.61
CA LEU A 141 5.23 -0.67 5.74
C LEU A 141 5.28 -2.20 5.71
N GLN A 142 4.58 -2.82 6.66
CA GLN A 142 4.23 -4.24 6.62
C GLN A 142 2.81 -4.42 6.06
N GLY A 143 1.92 -3.51 6.40
CA GLY A 143 0.56 -3.46 5.91
C GLY A 143 -0.02 -2.08 6.00
N ALA A 144 -1.14 -1.87 5.33
CA ALA A 144 -1.96 -0.67 5.44
C ALA A 144 -3.40 -0.97 5.04
N SER A 145 -4.34 -0.32 5.70
CA SER A 145 -5.75 -0.35 5.33
C SER A 145 -6.29 1.07 5.17
N PHE A 146 -6.97 1.33 4.06
CA PHE A 146 -7.52 2.65 3.74
C PHE A 146 -8.71 2.55 2.79
N MET A 147 -9.51 3.62 2.76
CA MET A 147 -10.61 3.75 1.80
C MET A 147 -10.09 4.21 0.44
N ASP A 148 -10.57 3.57 -0.64
CA ASP A 148 -10.42 4.04 -2.01
C ASP A 148 -11.78 3.96 -2.72
N GLY A 149 -12.40 5.11 -2.92
CA GLY A 149 -13.77 5.17 -3.40
C GLY A 149 -14.75 4.49 -2.43
N ASN A 150 -15.45 3.49 -2.92
CA ASN A 150 -16.47 2.73 -2.18
C ASN A 150 -15.99 1.38 -1.63
N LYS A 151 -14.71 1.10 -1.69
CA LYS A 151 -14.10 -0.11 -1.16
C LYS A 151 -13.00 0.17 -0.14
N ILE A 152 -12.70 -0.79 0.69
CA ILE A 152 -11.54 -0.78 1.57
C ILE A 152 -10.40 -1.48 0.84
N VAL A 153 -9.22 -0.88 0.83
CA VAL A 153 -7.99 -1.52 0.35
C VAL A 153 -7.19 -2.01 1.55
N VAL A 154 -6.77 -3.25 1.52
CA VAL A 154 -5.77 -3.81 2.43
C VAL A 154 -4.56 -4.19 1.59
N GLY A 155 -3.47 -3.45 1.79
CA GLY A 155 -2.18 -3.76 1.19
C GLY A 155 -1.29 -4.47 2.21
N LEU A 156 -0.64 -5.56 1.82
CA LEU A 156 0.34 -6.26 2.63
C LEU A 156 1.65 -6.36 1.88
N THR A 157 2.75 -6.07 2.57
CA THR A 157 4.09 -6.23 2.00
C THR A 157 4.47 -7.71 2.00
N ALA A 158 4.75 -8.26 0.82
CA ALA A 158 5.27 -9.61 0.67
C ALA A 158 6.76 -9.61 1.00
N ARG A 159 7.12 -9.90 2.24
CA ARG A 159 8.50 -10.14 2.68
C ARG A 159 8.73 -11.62 2.91
N GLY A 160 9.56 -12.24 2.08
CA GLY A 160 10.08 -13.59 2.31
C GLY A 160 9.04 -14.71 2.41
N LYS A 161 9.44 -15.79 3.09
CA LYS A 161 8.64 -17.01 3.27
C LYS A 161 7.97 -17.09 4.65
N ASP A 162 7.92 -15.98 5.38
CA ASP A 162 7.46 -15.94 6.76
C ASP A 162 5.92 -15.83 6.81
N ALA A 163 5.28 -16.99 6.96
CA ALA A 163 3.83 -17.08 7.04
C ALA A 163 3.27 -16.39 8.30
N ASP A 164 4.02 -16.41 9.39
CA ASP A 164 3.56 -15.85 10.67
C ASP A 164 3.45 -14.32 10.57
N LYS A 165 4.43 -13.67 9.95
CA LYS A 165 4.39 -12.23 9.69
C LYS A 165 3.22 -11.85 8.78
N PHE A 166 2.94 -12.66 7.75
CA PHE A 166 1.79 -12.44 6.88
C PHE A 166 0.48 -12.48 7.68
N TRP A 167 0.24 -13.52 8.46
CA TRP A 167 -0.98 -13.69 9.22
C TRP A 167 -1.16 -12.62 10.28
N PHE A 168 -0.09 -12.28 10.99
CA PHE A 168 -0.09 -11.18 11.94
C PHE A 168 -0.51 -9.87 11.28
N SER A 169 0.15 -9.48 10.17
CA SER A 169 -0.17 -8.25 9.45
C SER A 169 -1.60 -8.25 8.91
N LEU A 170 -2.08 -9.37 8.36
CA LEU A 170 -3.45 -9.46 7.87
C LEU A 170 -4.46 -9.23 9.00
N PHE A 171 -4.34 -9.96 10.11
CA PHE A 171 -5.29 -9.82 11.22
C PHE A 171 -5.21 -8.46 11.89
N HIS A 172 -4.03 -7.85 11.92
CA HIS A 172 -3.82 -6.52 12.43
C HIS A 172 -4.61 -5.48 11.60
N GLU A 173 -4.48 -5.52 10.26
CA GLU A 173 -5.25 -4.65 9.37
C GLU A 173 -6.76 -4.90 9.45
N LEU A 174 -7.20 -6.15 9.53
CA LEU A 174 -8.61 -6.48 9.70
C LEU A 174 -9.17 -5.96 11.02
N ALA A 175 -8.38 -6.01 12.11
CA ALA A 175 -8.76 -5.44 13.39
C ALA A 175 -8.95 -3.93 13.31
N HIS A 176 -8.05 -3.19 12.63
CA HIS A 176 -8.22 -1.76 12.39
C HIS A 176 -9.50 -1.44 11.64
N ILE A 177 -9.84 -2.22 10.62
CA ILE A 177 -11.08 -2.05 9.85
C ILE A 177 -12.29 -2.26 10.75
N ILE A 178 -12.34 -3.34 11.53
CA ILE A 178 -13.45 -3.66 12.42
C ILE A 178 -13.64 -2.61 13.52
N LEU A 179 -12.54 -2.07 14.04
CA LEU A 179 -12.56 -1.02 15.07
C LEU A 179 -12.83 0.39 14.51
N GLY A 180 -13.05 0.52 13.19
CA GLY A 180 -13.28 1.80 12.54
C GLY A 180 -12.04 2.69 12.42
N HIS A 181 -10.85 2.09 12.54
CA HIS A 181 -9.56 2.78 12.44
C HIS A 181 -8.99 2.79 11.01
N THR A 182 -9.84 2.67 9.99
CA THR A 182 -9.40 2.73 8.59
C THR A 182 -8.67 4.04 8.28
N GLY A 183 -7.49 3.90 7.66
CA GLY A 183 -6.58 5.03 7.39
C GLY A 183 -5.43 5.13 8.40
N GLN A 184 -5.26 4.15 9.27
CA GLN A 184 -4.03 3.94 10.02
C GLN A 184 -3.08 3.06 9.17
N MET A 185 -1.80 3.35 9.28
CA MET A 185 -0.75 2.57 8.65
C MET A 185 0.21 2.13 9.74
N ASP A 186 0.52 0.84 9.77
CA ASP A 186 1.45 0.29 10.72
C ASP A 186 2.80 0.05 10.05
N GLY A 187 3.79 0.80 10.52
CA GLY A 187 5.20 0.61 10.16
C GLY A 187 5.95 0.00 11.35
N THR A 188 6.78 -1.00 11.10
CA THR A 188 7.84 -1.34 12.04
C THR A 188 8.96 -0.32 11.90
N THR A 189 9.34 0.30 13.00
CA THR A 189 10.63 0.98 13.08
C THR A 189 11.73 -0.09 13.13
N ASP A 190 12.86 0.13 12.44
CA ASP A 190 14.04 -0.77 12.46
C ASP A 190 14.62 -1.02 13.88
N GLN A 191 13.96 -0.56 14.93
CA GLN A 191 14.33 -0.75 16.32
C GLN A 191 13.84 -2.10 16.90
N ASP A 192 12.85 -2.74 16.27
CA ASP A 192 12.30 -4.01 16.76
C ASP A 192 13.08 -5.25 16.28
N GLU A 193 14.16 -5.06 15.49
CA GLU A 193 15.03 -6.16 15.03
C GLU A 193 16.29 -6.38 15.91
N LYS A 194 16.40 -5.73 17.07
CA LYS A 194 17.60 -5.82 17.94
C LYS A 194 17.38 -6.37 19.34
N ASP A 195 16.26 -7.06 19.59
CA ASP A 195 16.08 -7.83 20.83
C ASP A 195 15.79 -9.30 20.55
#